data_6ef8860fb50ba61f0a55bd2561ad1c78
#
_entry.id   6ef8860fb50ba61f0a55bd2561ad1c78
#
_cell.length_a   1.000
_cell.length_b   1.000
_cell.length_c   1.000
_cell.angle_alpha   90.00
_cell.angle_beta   90.00
_cell.angle_gamma   90.00
#
_symmetry.space_group_name_H-M   'P 1'
#
loop_
_entity.id
_entity.type
_entity.pdbx_description
1 polymer ?
#
loop_
_entity_poly.entity_id
_entity_poly.type
_entity_poly.pdbx_seq_one_letter_code
_entity_poly.pdbx_strand_id
1 'polypeptide(L)'
;TGDGRLKPDLVAPGERITSCAAGKALTSAFPDGKAPPASRVAVYVEDSGTSMAAPHVSGAVADFLSIRREFIGHPDEVKRIFLESATSLGRERYFQGHGLVDLMRAIQSV
;
A
#
# COMPACT_ATOMS: atom_id res chain seq x y z
N THR A 1 -10.96 -5.54 -15.73
CA THR A 1 -10.44 -6.91 -15.90
C THR A 1 -11.00 -7.56 -17.16
N GLY A 2 -10.36 -8.63 -17.62
CA GLY A 2 -10.77 -9.35 -18.82
C GLY A 2 -12.14 -10.02 -18.71
N ASP A 3 -12.67 -10.19 -17.51
CA ASP A 3 -14.01 -10.75 -17.26
C ASP A 3 -15.11 -9.69 -17.14
N GLY A 4 -14.80 -8.43 -17.45
CA GLY A 4 -15.77 -7.33 -17.46
C GLY A 4 -15.99 -6.64 -16.11
N ARG A 5 -15.34 -7.08 -15.02
CA ARG A 5 -15.43 -6.37 -13.75
C ARG A 5 -14.70 -5.05 -13.80
N LEU A 6 -15.27 -4.02 -13.14
CA LEU A 6 -14.62 -2.72 -13.00
C LEU A 6 -13.56 -2.78 -11.89
N LYS A 7 -12.34 -3.13 -12.27
CA LYS A 7 -11.17 -3.15 -11.39
C LYS A 7 -10.02 -2.38 -12.05
N PRO A 8 -9.08 -1.83 -11.29
CA PRO A 8 -8.98 -1.88 -9.81
C PRO A 8 -10.04 -1.04 -9.11
N ASP A 9 -10.21 -1.25 -7.80
CA ASP A 9 -11.07 -0.39 -6.98
C ASP A 9 -10.40 0.96 -6.69
N LEU A 10 -9.09 0.91 -6.41
CA LEU A 10 -8.23 2.09 -6.25
C LEU A 10 -6.78 1.72 -6.53
N VAL A 11 -5.92 2.73 -6.56
CA VAL A 11 -4.49 2.56 -6.82
C VAL A 11 -3.65 3.14 -5.69
N ALA A 12 -2.39 2.71 -5.62
CA ALA A 12 -1.41 3.15 -4.65
C ALA A 12 -0.01 3.10 -5.26
N PRO A 13 0.99 3.79 -4.67
CA PRO A 13 2.36 3.76 -5.18
C PRO A 13 2.92 2.35 -5.23
N GLY A 14 3.47 1.96 -6.37
CA GLY A 14 4.01 0.63 -6.61
C GLY A 14 5.29 0.63 -7.44
N GLU A 15 5.86 1.79 -7.75
CA GLU A 15 7.07 1.93 -8.55
C GLU A 15 8.20 2.49 -7.70
N ARG A 16 9.37 1.83 -7.75
CA ARG A 16 10.57 2.25 -7.03
C ARG A 16 10.33 2.43 -5.53
N ILE A 17 9.67 1.45 -4.94
CA ILE A 17 9.33 1.47 -3.53
C ILE A 17 10.49 0.94 -2.71
N THR A 18 10.94 1.73 -1.74
CA THR A 18 12.02 1.39 -0.81
C THR A 18 11.43 0.82 0.47
N SER A 19 11.88 -0.35 0.88
CA SER A 19 11.43 -1.01 2.10
C SER A 19 12.59 -1.76 2.75
N CYS A 20 12.35 -2.30 3.94
CA CYS A 20 13.35 -3.05 4.66
C CYS A 20 13.75 -4.31 3.90
N ALA A 21 15.05 -4.56 3.80
CA ALA A 21 15.57 -5.79 3.21
C ALA A 21 15.58 -6.90 4.27
N ALA A 22 15.09 -8.09 3.89
CA ALA A 22 15.07 -9.27 4.74
C ALA A 22 15.26 -10.52 3.87
N GLY A 23 15.59 -11.65 4.49
CA GLY A 23 15.76 -12.91 3.79
C GLY A 23 16.71 -12.82 2.62
N LYS A 24 16.29 -13.28 1.44
CA LYS A 24 17.10 -13.29 0.22
C LYS A 24 17.52 -11.89 -0.24
N ALA A 25 16.69 -10.89 -0.06
CA ALA A 25 17.04 -9.51 -0.40
C ALA A 25 18.20 -9.00 0.45
N LEU A 26 18.18 -9.30 1.75
CA LEU A 26 19.28 -8.97 2.64
C LEU A 26 20.55 -9.72 2.28
N THR A 27 20.46 -11.03 2.00
CA THR A 27 21.58 -11.86 1.59
C THR A 27 22.19 -11.35 0.28
N SER A 28 21.37 -10.95 -0.68
CA SER A 28 21.83 -10.43 -1.96
C SER A 28 22.58 -9.09 -1.84
N ALA A 29 22.25 -8.28 -0.84
CA ALA A 29 22.96 -7.02 -0.57
C ALA A 29 24.39 -7.27 -0.03
N PHE A 30 24.67 -8.45 0.50
CA PHE A 30 25.97 -8.85 1.05
C PHE A 30 26.41 -10.20 0.45
N PRO A 31 26.79 -10.24 -0.84
CA PRO A 31 27.03 -11.50 -1.55
C PRO A 31 28.20 -12.32 -1.00
N ASP A 32 29.11 -11.72 -0.23
CA ASP A 32 30.24 -12.41 0.42
C ASP A 32 29.86 -12.98 1.80
N GLY A 33 28.60 -12.96 2.17
CA GLY A 33 28.11 -13.51 3.44
C GLY A 33 28.43 -12.67 4.67
N LYS A 34 28.90 -11.44 4.50
CA LYS A 34 29.31 -10.56 5.59
C LYS A 34 28.22 -9.58 6.00
N ALA A 35 26.97 -10.01 5.98
CA ALA A 35 25.87 -9.20 6.45
C ALA A 35 26.06 -8.86 7.94
N PRO A 36 25.89 -7.57 8.34
CA PRO A 36 25.97 -7.21 9.75
C PRO A 36 24.81 -7.80 10.52
N PRO A 37 24.94 -7.96 11.86
CA PRO A 37 23.80 -8.38 12.68
C PRO A 37 22.61 -7.43 12.49
N ALA A 38 21.41 -7.99 12.36
CA ALA A 38 20.18 -7.23 12.07
C ALA A 38 19.90 -6.10 13.08
N SER A 39 20.42 -6.19 14.30
CA SER A 39 20.27 -5.17 15.33
C SER A 39 21.15 -3.93 15.16
N ARG A 40 22.08 -3.94 14.21
CA ARG A 40 23.09 -2.87 14.07
C ARG A 40 22.99 -2.03 12.83
N VAL A 41 22.42 -2.56 11.74
CA VAL A 41 22.32 -1.84 10.45
C VAL A 41 20.97 -2.09 9.82
N ALA A 42 20.28 -1.01 9.49
CA ALA A 42 19.08 -1.07 8.65
C ALA A 42 19.50 -1.15 7.19
N VAL A 43 19.03 -2.16 6.48
CA VAL A 43 19.28 -2.35 5.05
C VAL A 43 17.94 -2.27 4.34
N TYR A 44 17.93 -1.54 3.22
CA TYR A 44 16.73 -1.29 2.44
C TYR A 44 16.90 -1.84 1.03
N VAL A 45 15.78 -2.17 0.42
CA VAL A 45 15.71 -2.64 -0.97
C VAL A 45 14.63 -1.87 -1.70
N GLU A 46 14.86 -1.60 -2.98
CA GLU A 46 13.89 -0.96 -3.87
C GLU A 46 13.31 -2.00 -4.82
N ASP A 47 12.00 -1.97 -5.01
CA ASP A 47 11.31 -2.84 -5.95
C ASP A 47 10.07 -2.15 -6.50
N SER A 48 9.53 -2.70 -7.59
CA SER A 48 8.36 -2.17 -8.28
C SER A 48 7.37 -3.29 -8.58
N GLY A 49 6.09 -2.99 -8.51
CA GLY A 49 5.03 -3.93 -8.83
C GLY A 49 3.76 -3.66 -8.04
N THR A 50 2.68 -4.32 -8.43
CA THR A 50 1.41 -4.25 -7.70
C THR A 50 1.52 -4.85 -6.31
N SER A 51 2.46 -5.80 -6.11
CA SER A 51 2.77 -6.36 -4.79
C SER A 51 3.42 -5.34 -3.86
N MET A 52 3.93 -4.22 -4.39
CA MET A 52 4.46 -3.09 -3.61
C MET A 52 3.39 -2.04 -3.37
N ALA A 53 2.38 -1.97 -4.22
CA ALA A 53 1.25 -1.06 -4.06
C ALA A 53 0.25 -1.54 -2.99
N ALA A 54 -0.08 -2.83 -2.97
CA ALA A 54 -1.05 -3.39 -2.03
C ALA A 54 -0.71 -3.14 -0.55
N PRO A 55 0.55 -3.28 -0.09
CA PRO A 55 0.93 -2.98 1.29
C PRO A 55 0.70 -1.52 1.69
N HIS A 56 0.79 -0.58 0.75
CA HIS A 56 0.48 0.83 1.03
C HIS A 56 -0.98 0.99 1.45
N VAL A 57 -1.89 0.31 0.75
CA VAL A 57 -3.31 0.32 1.11
C VAL A 57 -3.53 -0.37 2.46
N SER A 58 -2.90 -1.52 2.69
CA SER A 58 -3.01 -2.23 3.98
C SER A 58 -2.50 -1.37 5.13
N GLY A 59 -1.36 -0.70 4.96
CA GLY A 59 -0.82 0.23 5.95
C GLY A 59 -1.71 1.44 6.19
N ALA A 60 -2.27 2.01 5.14
CA ALA A 60 -3.21 3.13 5.24
C ALA A 60 -4.47 2.72 6.01
N VAL A 61 -5.00 1.54 5.75
CA VAL A 61 -6.17 1.01 6.48
C VAL A 61 -5.83 0.79 7.95
N ALA A 62 -4.66 0.23 8.24
CA ALA A 62 -4.21 0.04 9.62
C ALA A 62 -4.11 1.37 10.39
N ASP A 63 -3.52 2.39 9.77
CA ASP A 63 -3.44 3.73 10.35
C ASP A 63 -4.82 4.35 10.56
N PHE A 64 -5.70 4.22 9.60
CA PHE A 64 -7.09 4.69 9.70
C PHE A 64 -7.80 4.04 10.90
N LEU A 65 -7.70 2.72 11.02
CA LEU A 65 -8.35 1.98 12.11
C LEU A 65 -7.74 2.30 13.48
N SER A 66 -6.48 2.70 13.54
CA SER A 66 -5.85 3.12 14.80
C SER A 66 -6.43 4.43 15.33
N ILE A 67 -6.94 5.27 14.44
CA ILE A 67 -7.55 6.57 14.76
C ILE A 67 -9.07 6.43 14.88
N ARG A 68 -9.70 5.73 13.95
CA ARG A 68 -11.15 5.51 13.89
C ARG A 68 -11.48 4.06 14.29
N ARG A 69 -11.33 3.77 15.57
CA ARG A 69 -11.46 2.41 16.11
C ARG A 69 -12.86 1.83 16.01
N GLU A 70 -13.87 2.69 15.88
CA GLU A 70 -15.27 2.30 15.71
C GLU A 70 -15.52 1.51 14.42
N PHE A 71 -14.63 1.60 13.45
CA PHE A 71 -14.73 0.89 12.18
C PHE A 71 -14.06 -0.49 12.19
N ILE A 72 -13.39 -0.87 13.29
CA ILE A 72 -12.83 -2.22 13.43
C ILE A 72 -13.96 -3.24 13.40
N GLY A 73 -13.84 -4.23 12.51
CA GLY A 73 -14.88 -5.23 12.29
C GLY A 73 -15.95 -4.82 11.27
N HIS A 74 -15.78 -3.68 10.61
CA HIS A 74 -16.71 -3.18 9.58
C HIS A 74 -16.00 -3.01 8.24
N PRO A 75 -15.55 -4.10 7.58
CA PRO A 75 -14.73 -3.99 6.36
C PRO A 75 -15.44 -3.30 5.19
N ASP A 76 -16.74 -3.49 5.04
CA ASP A 76 -17.49 -2.85 3.97
C ASP A 76 -17.56 -1.33 4.14
N GLU A 77 -17.73 -0.85 5.36
CA GLU A 77 -17.70 0.57 5.68
C GLU A 77 -16.32 1.18 5.42
N VAL A 78 -15.25 0.50 5.83
CA VAL A 78 -13.86 0.94 5.61
C VAL A 78 -13.59 1.03 4.12
N LYS A 79 -13.97 0.00 3.35
CA LYS A 79 -13.81 0.00 1.90
C LYS A 79 -14.52 1.19 1.27
N ARG A 80 -15.77 1.42 1.63
CA ARG A 80 -16.56 2.55 1.12
C ARG A 80 -15.87 3.88 1.38
N ILE A 81 -15.37 4.09 2.60
CA ILE A 81 -14.68 5.33 3.00
C ILE A 81 -13.44 5.55 2.14
N PHE A 82 -12.61 4.51 1.95
CA PHE A 82 -11.39 4.62 1.15
C PHE A 82 -11.68 4.86 -0.33
N LEU A 83 -12.73 4.26 -0.88
CA LEU A 83 -13.10 4.49 -2.27
C LEU A 83 -13.64 5.90 -2.49
N GLU A 84 -14.49 6.39 -1.59
CA GLU A 84 -15.08 7.73 -1.70
C GLU A 84 -14.06 8.85 -1.45
N SER A 85 -13.04 8.61 -0.63
CA SER A 85 -12.00 9.59 -0.30
C SER A 85 -10.81 9.56 -1.25
N ALA A 86 -10.72 8.61 -2.16
CA ALA A 86 -9.60 8.48 -3.11
C ALA A 86 -9.49 9.74 -3.99
N THR A 87 -8.25 10.09 -4.34
CA THR A 87 -7.95 11.25 -5.17
C THR A 87 -7.86 10.84 -6.63
N SER A 88 -8.68 11.42 -7.49
CA SER A 88 -8.65 11.13 -8.92
C SER A 88 -7.32 11.58 -9.53
N LEU A 89 -6.72 10.71 -10.35
CA LEU A 89 -5.52 11.01 -11.11
C LEU A 89 -5.83 11.53 -12.52
N GLY A 90 -7.13 11.76 -12.83
CA GLY A 90 -7.55 12.20 -14.15
C GLY A 90 -7.46 11.13 -15.23
N ARG A 91 -7.41 9.84 -14.84
CA ARG A 91 -7.35 8.70 -15.76
C ARG A 91 -8.70 7.99 -15.85
N GLU A 92 -8.83 7.14 -16.85
CA GLU A 92 -10.02 6.31 -17.03
C GLU A 92 -10.19 5.34 -15.85
N ARG A 93 -11.44 4.98 -15.55
CA ARG A 93 -11.83 4.12 -14.44
C ARG A 93 -11.12 2.77 -14.44
N TYR A 94 -10.87 2.19 -15.61
CA TYR A 94 -10.16 0.91 -15.72
C TYR A 94 -8.68 0.99 -15.34
N PHE A 95 -8.10 2.19 -15.30
CA PHE A 95 -6.71 2.40 -14.92
C PHE A 95 -6.55 2.77 -13.45
N GLN A 96 -7.50 3.49 -12.86
CA GLN A 96 -7.35 4.01 -11.50
C GLN A 96 -8.47 3.59 -10.52
N GLY A 97 -9.59 3.04 -11.01
CA GLY A 97 -10.77 2.83 -10.17
C GLY A 97 -11.29 4.16 -9.66
N HIS A 98 -11.44 4.27 -8.33
CA HIS A 98 -11.84 5.53 -7.67
C HIS A 98 -10.68 6.53 -7.55
N GLY A 99 -9.46 6.10 -7.79
CA GLY A 99 -8.27 6.94 -7.76
C GLY A 99 -7.20 6.46 -6.80
N LEU A 100 -6.29 7.38 -6.44
CA LEU A 100 -5.17 7.11 -5.53
C LEU A 100 -5.66 7.10 -4.08
N VAL A 101 -5.21 6.10 -3.30
CA VAL A 101 -5.50 6.04 -1.87
C VAL A 101 -5.07 7.33 -1.17
N ASP A 102 -5.95 7.87 -0.32
CA ASP A 102 -5.71 9.14 0.39
C ASP A 102 -6.12 8.98 1.85
N LEU A 103 -5.15 8.64 2.69
CA LEU A 103 -5.39 8.38 4.11
C LEU A 103 -5.92 9.61 4.85
N MET A 104 -5.37 10.77 4.58
CA MET A 104 -5.78 11.99 5.29
C MET A 104 -7.21 12.37 4.96
N ARG A 105 -7.61 12.26 3.69
CA ARG A 105 -9.02 12.46 3.29
C ARG A 105 -9.95 11.44 3.92
N ALA A 106 -9.53 10.18 3.99
CA ALA A 106 -10.32 9.13 4.63
C ALA A 106 -10.57 9.45 6.11
N ILE A 107 -9.53 9.86 6.83
CA ILE A 107 -9.66 10.24 8.25
C ILE A 107 -10.57 11.45 8.43
N GLN A 108 -10.44 12.45 7.57
CA GLN A 108 -11.21 13.70 7.66
C GLN A 108 -12.67 13.55 7.21
N SER A 109 -12.99 12.51 6.44
CA SER A 109 -14.33 12.30 5.90
C SER A 109 -15.32 11.74 6.91
N VAL A 110 -14.87 11.30 8.07
CA VAL A 110 -15.71 10.70 9.12
C VAL A 110 -15.46 11.31 10.50
#